data_f976c85a681441d8ea854e479c75d3c6
#
_entry.id   f976c85a681441d8ea854e479c75d3c6
#
_cell.length_a   1.000
_cell.length_b   1.000
_cell.length_c   1.000
_cell.angle_alpha   90.00
_cell.angle_beta   90.00
_cell.angle_gamma   90.00
#
_symmetry.space_group_name_H-M   'P 1'
#
loop_
_entity.id
_entity.type
_entity.pdbx_description
1 polymer ?
#
loop_
_entity_poly.entity_id
_entity_poly.type
_entity_poly.pdbx_seq_one_letter_code
_entity_poly.pdbx_strand_id
1 'polypeptide(L)'
;MTTHEETTPVLVGAGQISAREPDTERTPIGLVAEAARAAAADCGVTGVLGQIQSLTCLNILAPSYSDAPSTLARHLGIDPGERFYTPIGGNMGQWLVGYYADRIAAGGLDCILIAGGEALATQMRGKGAGLSGVLDTATGEGPRLLGDDREPTNSAEQRHGLNLPIQIYPLFEQALRRRYGLDPAEHRRMLGEFYARFNAVAVDNPRAWRRDPLSAADIAERSPKNRMVGAPYTKHMNALIAVDQAAALVMMSVAKARRLGIDPERWVYPLAAANGHDHWFVSQRADLSRSPAITACGERLAATSGLGIDAIDHLDLYSCFPSAVQMARDALGISVHDPRPLTVTGGLAYHGGPGNNYCTHAIAEIMNRIRADRSTTGLVSGVGWYMSKHSLGLYGGRPPVGGWRPIDP
;
A
#
# COMPACT_ATOMS: atom_id res chain seq x y z
N MET A 1 4.82 -23.09 26.50
CA MET A 1 4.58 -21.95 25.57
C MET A 1 3.91 -20.88 26.41
N THR A 2 4.39 -19.66 26.32
CA THR A 2 3.75 -18.53 26.99
C THR A 2 2.51 -18.11 26.23
N THR A 3 1.46 -17.63 26.90
CA THR A 3 0.23 -17.11 26.27
C THR A 3 0.52 -16.08 25.17
N HIS A 4 1.60 -15.30 25.28
CA HIS A 4 2.04 -14.33 24.29
C HIS A 4 2.53 -14.94 22.98
N GLU A 5 3.10 -16.15 22.99
CA GLU A 5 3.55 -16.81 21.75
C GLU A 5 2.36 -17.27 20.90
N GLU A 6 1.28 -17.71 21.53
CA GLU A 6 0.08 -18.24 20.85
C GLU A 6 -0.72 -17.14 20.15
N THR A 7 -0.80 -15.94 20.72
CA THR A 7 -1.51 -14.80 20.15
C THR A 7 -0.64 -13.90 19.25
N THR A 8 0.63 -14.28 19.00
CA THR A 8 1.50 -13.52 18.09
C THR A 8 0.87 -13.47 16.70
N PRO A 9 0.69 -12.27 16.09
CA PRO A 9 0.16 -12.13 14.76
C PRO A 9 1.17 -12.60 13.71
N VAL A 10 0.70 -13.29 12.68
CA VAL A 10 1.53 -13.77 11.58
C VAL A 10 0.78 -13.68 10.25
N LEU A 11 1.43 -13.15 9.21
CA LEU A 11 0.99 -13.21 7.83
C LEU A 11 1.33 -14.60 7.27
N VAL A 12 0.34 -15.30 6.77
CA VAL A 12 0.49 -16.69 6.32
C VAL A 12 0.17 -16.90 4.85
N GLY A 13 -0.54 -15.95 4.23
CA GLY A 13 -0.91 -16.02 2.82
C GLY A 13 -0.95 -14.64 2.18
N ALA A 14 -0.47 -14.57 0.95
CA ALA A 14 -0.51 -13.37 0.12
C ALA A 14 -0.91 -13.74 -1.32
N GLY A 15 -1.86 -13.00 -1.89
CA GLY A 15 -2.29 -13.18 -3.27
C GLY A 15 -2.21 -11.89 -4.03
N GLN A 16 -1.69 -11.93 -5.26
CA GLN A 16 -1.57 -10.78 -6.14
C GLN A 16 -2.01 -11.15 -7.55
N ILE A 17 -2.85 -10.32 -8.13
CA ILE A 17 -3.32 -10.43 -9.52
C ILE A 17 -2.93 -9.16 -10.28
N SER A 18 -2.41 -9.32 -11.49
CA SER A 18 -2.19 -8.26 -12.48
C SER A 18 -2.74 -8.74 -13.82
N ALA A 19 -3.96 -8.36 -14.12
CA ALA A 19 -4.73 -8.86 -15.26
C ALA A 19 -4.59 -7.92 -16.46
N ARG A 20 -3.48 -8.03 -17.21
CA ARG A 20 -3.14 -7.14 -18.34
C ARG A 20 -3.95 -7.41 -19.60
N GLU A 21 -4.43 -8.62 -19.77
CA GLU A 21 -5.24 -8.98 -20.94
C GLU A 21 -6.59 -8.26 -20.91
N PRO A 22 -7.04 -7.74 -22.03
CA PRO A 22 -8.35 -7.09 -22.13
C PRO A 22 -9.48 -8.06 -21.77
N ASP A 23 -10.37 -7.59 -20.88
CA ASP A 23 -11.57 -8.31 -20.50
C ASP A 23 -12.64 -7.28 -20.15
N THR A 24 -13.77 -7.28 -20.88
CA THR A 24 -14.86 -6.31 -20.70
C THR A 24 -15.79 -6.63 -19.56
N GLU A 25 -15.76 -7.86 -19.07
CA GLU A 25 -16.61 -8.37 -17.97
C GLU A 25 -15.93 -8.27 -16.60
N ARG A 26 -14.65 -7.88 -16.56
CA ARG A 26 -13.88 -7.81 -15.33
C ARG A 26 -14.41 -6.73 -14.41
N THR A 27 -14.77 -7.14 -13.19
CA THR A 27 -15.18 -6.23 -12.11
C THR A 27 -14.09 -6.13 -11.04
N PRO A 28 -13.98 -4.99 -10.33
CA PRO A 28 -13.05 -4.88 -9.19
C PRO A 28 -13.24 -5.99 -8.16
N ILE A 29 -14.48 -6.25 -7.71
CA ILE A 29 -14.74 -7.30 -6.71
C ILE A 29 -14.42 -8.70 -7.22
N GLY A 30 -14.67 -8.99 -8.49
CA GLY A 30 -14.24 -10.28 -9.10
C GLY A 30 -12.74 -10.48 -8.98
N LEU A 31 -11.98 -9.44 -9.35
CA LEU A 31 -10.52 -9.44 -9.27
C LEU A 31 -10.00 -9.54 -7.82
N VAL A 32 -10.64 -8.82 -6.89
CA VAL A 32 -10.33 -8.90 -5.46
C VAL A 32 -10.60 -10.31 -4.91
N ALA A 33 -11.70 -10.94 -5.34
CA ALA A 33 -12.01 -12.31 -4.94
C ALA A 33 -10.97 -13.33 -5.48
N GLU A 34 -10.46 -13.13 -6.69
CA GLU A 34 -9.35 -13.94 -7.22
C GLU A 34 -8.08 -13.79 -6.36
N ALA A 35 -7.71 -12.56 -6.01
CA ALA A 35 -6.56 -12.30 -5.14
C ALA A 35 -6.74 -12.91 -3.74
N ALA A 36 -7.96 -12.84 -3.19
CA ALA A 36 -8.28 -13.46 -1.90
C ALA A 36 -8.19 -14.98 -1.93
N ARG A 37 -8.66 -15.62 -3.01
CA ARG A 37 -8.49 -17.09 -3.21
C ARG A 37 -7.01 -17.45 -3.37
N ALA A 38 -6.24 -16.64 -4.10
CA ALA A 38 -4.81 -16.83 -4.25
C ALA A 38 -4.09 -16.72 -2.91
N ALA A 39 -4.45 -15.74 -2.07
CA ALA A 39 -3.90 -15.59 -0.71
C ALA A 39 -4.23 -16.79 0.18
N ALA A 40 -5.44 -17.31 0.11
CA ALA A 40 -5.84 -18.50 0.85
C ALA A 40 -5.10 -19.77 0.36
N ALA A 41 -4.90 -19.92 -0.95
CA ALA A 41 -4.12 -21.02 -1.52
C ALA A 41 -2.64 -20.94 -1.13
N ASP A 42 -2.08 -19.71 -1.05
CA ASP A 42 -0.71 -19.47 -0.62
C ASP A 42 -0.44 -19.87 0.84
N CYS A 43 -1.47 -20.08 1.67
CA CYS A 43 -1.31 -20.67 2.99
C CYS A 43 -0.87 -22.14 2.96
N GLY A 44 -0.99 -22.82 1.81
CA GLY A 44 -0.58 -24.22 1.61
C GLY A 44 -1.50 -25.26 2.24
N VAL A 45 -2.65 -24.84 2.78
CA VAL A 45 -3.68 -25.72 3.36
C VAL A 45 -5.06 -25.33 2.84
N THR A 46 -6.00 -26.27 2.84
CA THR A 46 -7.37 -26.02 2.38
C THR A 46 -8.27 -25.45 3.48
N GLY A 47 -9.39 -24.84 3.08
CA GLY A 47 -10.42 -24.39 4.03
C GLY A 47 -10.11 -23.08 4.78
N VAL A 48 -9.03 -22.38 4.44
CA VAL A 48 -8.63 -21.12 5.10
C VAL A 48 -9.71 -20.04 5.02
N LEU A 49 -10.37 -19.90 3.87
CA LEU A 49 -11.44 -18.90 3.69
C LEU A 49 -12.58 -19.09 4.70
N GLY A 50 -12.95 -20.32 5.01
CA GLY A 50 -13.97 -20.63 6.02
C GLY A 50 -13.55 -20.33 7.46
N GLN A 51 -12.30 -19.96 7.70
CA GLN A 51 -11.77 -19.58 9.01
C GLN A 51 -11.76 -18.07 9.26
N ILE A 52 -12.07 -17.26 8.21
CA ILE A 52 -12.02 -15.80 8.30
C ILE A 52 -13.12 -15.29 9.22
N GLN A 53 -12.74 -14.60 10.29
CA GLN A 53 -13.64 -13.99 11.26
C GLN A 53 -13.92 -12.52 10.94
N SER A 54 -12.94 -11.82 10.37
CA SER A 54 -13.06 -10.42 9.95
C SER A 54 -12.51 -10.26 8.53
N LEU A 55 -13.30 -9.62 7.68
CA LEU A 55 -12.95 -9.28 6.30
C LEU A 55 -12.95 -7.77 6.15
N THR A 56 -11.86 -7.21 5.69
CA THR A 56 -11.82 -5.79 5.26
C THR A 56 -11.57 -5.70 3.76
N CYS A 57 -12.49 -5.05 3.07
CA CYS A 57 -12.30 -4.62 1.68
C CYS A 57 -11.75 -3.20 1.68
N LEU A 58 -10.62 -2.98 1.02
CA LEU A 58 -10.10 -1.63 0.80
C LEU A 58 -11.00 -0.89 -0.19
N ASN A 59 -11.11 0.43 0.01
CA ASN A 59 -11.93 1.29 -0.84
C ASN A 59 -11.60 1.12 -2.32
N ILE A 60 -12.64 0.91 -3.13
CA ILE A 60 -12.59 0.81 -4.58
C ILE A 60 -13.00 2.16 -5.15
N LEU A 61 -12.15 2.78 -5.94
CA LEU A 61 -12.37 4.13 -6.48
C LEU A 61 -13.50 4.16 -7.51
N ALA A 62 -13.60 3.10 -8.34
CA ALA A 62 -14.64 3.03 -9.37
C ALA A 62 -14.77 1.62 -9.97
N PRO A 63 -15.99 1.18 -10.29
CA PRO A 63 -17.26 1.81 -9.94
C PRO A 63 -17.59 1.67 -8.47
N SER A 64 -18.61 2.40 -8.00
CA SER A 64 -19.05 2.33 -6.61
C SER A 64 -19.76 1.01 -6.30
N TYR A 65 -19.63 0.59 -5.06
CA TYR A 65 -20.38 -0.52 -4.46
C TYR A 65 -21.18 0.03 -3.28
N SER A 66 -22.42 -0.39 -3.13
CA SER A 66 -23.23 -0.04 -1.95
C SER A 66 -22.74 -0.77 -0.70
N ASP A 67 -22.27 -2.02 -0.85
CA ASP A 67 -21.62 -2.81 0.21
C ASP A 67 -20.56 -3.76 -0.38
N ALA A 68 -19.38 -3.21 -0.68
CA ALA A 68 -18.27 -3.97 -1.24
C ALA A 68 -17.82 -5.15 -0.36
N PRO A 69 -17.68 -5.03 0.98
CA PRO A 69 -17.28 -6.15 1.83
C PRO A 69 -18.27 -7.33 1.79
N SER A 70 -19.57 -7.07 1.85
CA SER A 70 -20.58 -8.14 1.77
C SER A 70 -20.66 -8.74 0.37
N THR A 71 -20.46 -7.94 -0.67
CA THR A 71 -20.37 -8.43 -2.05
C THR A 71 -19.15 -9.33 -2.21
N LEU A 72 -17.99 -8.95 -1.68
CA LEU A 72 -16.79 -9.79 -1.67
C LEU A 72 -17.01 -11.09 -0.90
N ALA A 73 -17.62 -11.04 0.29
CA ALA A 73 -17.93 -12.23 1.09
C ALA A 73 -18.80 -13.23 0.32
N ARG A 74 -19.83 -12.75 -0.40
CA ARG A 74 -20.67 -13.59 -1.29
C ARG A 74 -19.86 -14.23 -2.42
N HIS A 75 -18.99 -13.46 -3.08
CA HIS A 75 -18.10 -13.99 -4.12
C HIS A 75 -17.15 -15.09 -3.62
N LEU A 76 -16.73 -14.99 -2.36
CA LEU A 76 -15.87 -15.98 -1.72
C LEU A 76 -16.63 -17.17 -1.12
N GLY A 77 -17.95 -17.08 -0.98
CA GLY A 77 -18.77 -18.09 -0.34
C GLY A 77 -18.52 -18.20 1.17
N ILE A 78 -18.23 -17.08 1.84
CA ILE A 78 -17.95 -16.99 3.29
C ILE A 78 -18.90 -16.01 3.98
N ASP A 79 -19.07 -16.20 5.30
CA ASP A 79 -19.89 -15.34 6.14
C ASP A 79 -19.10 -14.92 7.40
N PRO A 80 -18.13 -14.01 7.27
CA PRO A 80 -17.35 -13.52 8.41
C PRO A 80 -18.23 -12.66 9.32
N GLY A 81 -18.02 -12.79 10.64
CA GLY A 81 -18.77 -12.02 11.65
C GLY A 81 -18.54 -10.52 11.57
N GLU A 82 -17.41 -10.10 11.01
CA GLU A 82 -17.12 -8.69 10.78
C GLU A 82 -16.78 -8.43 9.32
N ARG A 83 -17.38 -7.36 8.78
CA ARG A 83 -17.13 -6.87 7.42
C ARG A 83 -16.94 -5.37 7.47
N PHE A 84 -15.77 -4.93 7.00
CA PHE A 84 -15.40 -3.52 7.00
C PHE A 84 -15.04 -3.04 5.59
N TYR A 85 -15.32 -1.78 5.35
CA TYR A 85 -14.85 -1.03 4.19
C TYR A 85 -13.95 0.11 4.65
N THR A 86 -12.88 0.41 3.92
CA THR A 86 -12.02 1.53 4.33
C THR A 86 -12.48 2.83 3.69
N PRO A 87 -12.19 3.99 4.29
CA PRO A 87 -12.19 5.25 3.58
C PRO A 87 -11.02 5.29 2.56
N ILE A 88 -11.00 6.34 1.73
CA ILE A 88 -9.91 6.55 0.78
C ILE A 88 -8.60 6.81 1.52
N GLY A 89 -7.55 6.10 1.12
CA GLY A 89 -6.20 6.28 1.65
C GLY A 89 -5.24 5.19 1.20
N GLY A 90 -4.19 5.55 0.46
CA GLY A 90 -3.18 4.61 0.01
C GLY A 90 -2.37 3.96 1.15
N ASN A 91 -2.46 4.50 2.36
CA ASN A 91 -1.88 3.93 3.57
C ASN A 91 -2.69 2.76 4.16
N MET A 92 -3.96 2.59 3.75
CA MET A 92 -4.90 1.71 4.45
C MET A 92 -4.46 0.24 4.46
N GLY A 93 -3.83 -0.27 3.39
CA GLY A 93 -3.33 -1.65 3.40
C GLY A 93 -2.30 -1.91 4.51
N GLN A 94 -1.38 -0.97 4.74
CA GLN A 94 -0.40 -1.05 5.82
C GLN A 94 -1.02 -0.77 7.19
N TRP A 95 -1.92 0.22 7.27
CA TRP A 95 -2.64 0.55 8.49
C TRP A 95 -3.40 -0.65 9.07
N LEU A 96 -4.09 -1.39 8.18
CA LEU A 96 -4.88 -2.57 8.55
C LEU A 96 -4.03 -3.71 9.12
N VAL A 97 -2.81 -3.91 8.63
CA VAL A 97 -1.92 -4.93 9.20
C VAL A 97 -1.62 -4.62 10.66
N GLY A 98 -1.30 -3.36 10.99
CA GLY A 98 -1.09 -2.94 12.37
C GLY A 98 -2.35 -3.09 13.23
N TYR A 99 -3.49 -2.57 12.76
CA TYR A 99 -4.77 -2.66 13.44
C TYR A 99 -5.17 -4.12 13.78
N TYR A 100 -5.02 -5.02 12.82
CA TYR A 100 -5.34 -6.43 13.06
C TYR A 100 -4.29 -7.16 13.88
N ALA A 101 -3.02 -6.74 13.80
CA ALA A 101 -1.99 -7.28 14.67
C ALA A 101 -2.30 -7.00 16.14
N ASP A 102 -2.76 -5.78 16.47
CA ASP A 102 -3.20 -5.43 17.83
C ASP A 102 -4.38 -6.30 18.29
N ARG A 103 -5.38 -6.50 17.44
CA ARG A 103 -6.57 -7.30 17.78
C ARG A 103 -6.26 -8.78 17.95
N ILE A 104 -5.36 -9.34 17.12
CA ILE A 104 -4.92 -10.73 17.23
C ILE A 104 -4.08 -10.91 18.47
N ALA A 105 -3.15 -10.01 18.76
CA ALA A 105 -2.31 -10.07 19.95
C ALA A 105 -3.11 -9.96 21.26
N ALA A 106 -4.20 -9.18 21.23
CA ALA A 106 -5.16 -9.07 22.34
C ALA A 106 -6.08 -10.31 22.49
N GLY A 107 -6.01 -11.29 21.57
CA GLY A 107 -6.87 -12.48 21.59
C GLY A 107 -8.30 -12.24 21.09
N GLY A 108 -8.60 -11.07 20.52
CA GLY A 108 -9.92 -10.72 20.02
C GLY A 108 -10.28 -11.36 18.67
N LEU A 109 -9.29 -11.78 17.90
CA LEU A 109 -9.44 -12.42 16.58
C LEU A 109 -8.34 -13.45 16.38
N ASP A 110 -8.66 -14.49 15.60
CA ASP A 110 -7.71 -15.55 15.24
C ASP A 110 -7.32 -15.57 13.76
N CYS A 111 -8.20 -15.11 12.86
CA CYS A 111 -7.97 -15.18 11.41
C CYS A 111 -8.74 -14.07 10.68
N ILE A 112 -8.01 -13.33 9.82
CA ILE A 112 -8.58 -12.21 9.07
C ILE A 112 -8.14 -12.20 7.61
N LEU A 113 -8.92 -11.50 6.79
CA LEU A 113 -8.64 -11.23 5.39
C LEU A 113 -8.64 -9.71 5.12
N ILE A 114 -7.54 -9.21 4.58
CA ILE A 114 -7.42 -7.86 4.01
C ILE A 114 -7.36 -8.03 2.50
N ALA A 115 -8.24 -7.37 1.74
CA ALA A 115 -8.24 -7.49 0.28
C ALA A 115 -8.69 -6.19 -0.39
N GLY A 116 -8.15 -5.91 -1.56
CA GLY A 116 -8.52 -4.74 -2.34
C GLY A 116 -8.04 -4.83 -3.79
N GLY A 117 -8.48 -3.93 -4.63
CA GLY A 117 -8.08 -3.88 -6.03
C GLY A 117 -8.93 -2.95 -6.87
N GLU A 118 -8.51 -2.77 -8.11
CA GLU A 118 -9.16 -1.94 -9.11
C GLU A 118 -9.20 -2.65 -10.47
N ALA A 119 -10.23 -2.36 -11.25
CA ALA A 119 -10.33 -2.77 -12.65
C ALA A 119 -10.44 -1.54 -13.58
N LEU A 120 -9.67 -0.48 -13.29
CA LEU A 120 -9.76 0.81 -13.99
C LEU A 120 -9.29 0.73 -15.43
N ALA A 121 -8.34 -0.16 -15.77
CA ALA A 121 -7.92 -0.34 -17.15
C ALA A 121 -9.05 -0.92 -18.02
N THR A 122 -9.78 -1.90 -17.51
CA THR A 122 -10.99 -2.46 -18.15
C THR A 122 -12.07 -1.39 -18.30
N GLN A 123 -12.37 -0.65 -17.26
CA GLN A 123 -13.42 0.38 -17.28
C GLN A 123 -13.11 1.52 -18.24
N MET A 124 -11.87 1.99 -18.30
CA MET A 124 -11.46 3.05 -19.25
C MET A 124 -11.43 2.58 -20.70
N ARG A 125 -11.35 1.29 -20.97
CA ARG A 125 -11.46 0.70 -22.33
C ARG A 125 -12.90 0.50 -22.76
N GLY A 126 -13.83 0.29 -21.82
CA GLY A 126 -15.26 0.14 -22.08
C GLY A 126 -15.84 1.41 -22.66
N LYS A 127 -16.38 1.35 -23.87
CA LYS A 127 -17.02 2.50 -24.54
C LYS A 127 -18.22 2.96 -23.70
N GLY A 128 -18.08 4.07 -22.98
CA GLY A 128 -19.19 4.74 -22.31
C GLY A 128 -19.58 4.21 -20.93
N ALA A 129 -18.96 3.19 -20.40
CA ALA A 129 -19.04 2.88 -18.97
C ALA A 129 -18.19 3.90 -18.23
N GLY A 130 -18.77 5.05 -17.93
CA GLY A 130 -18.13 6.07 -17.10
C GLY A 130 -17.74 5.44 -15.76
N LEU A 131 -16.81 6.07 -15.05
CA LEU A 131 -16.44 5.75 -13.66
C LEU A 131 -17.65 5.96 -12.71
N SER A 132 -18.86 6.05 -13.21
CA SER A 132 -20.10 6.29 -12.52
C SER A 132 -21.01 5.07 -12.65
N GLY A 133 -21.46 4.57 -11.51
CA GLY A 133 -22.41 3.47 -11.40
C GLY A 133 -22.23 2.74 -10.07
N VAL A 134 -23.30 2.10 -9.62
CA VAL A 134 -23.29 1.18 -8.47
C VAL A 134 -23.44 -0.22 -9.02
N LEU A 135 -22.43 -1.08 -8.79
CA LEU A 135 -22.39 -2.45 -9.33
C LEU A 135 -23.14 -3.48 -8.48
N ASP A 136 -23.56 -3.10 -7.28
CA ASP A 136 -24.38 -3.95 -6.46
C ASP A 136 -25.64 -3.22 -5.96
N THR A 137 -26.67 -3.97 -5.70
CA THR A 137 -27.91 -3.51 -5.07
C THR A 137 -27.95 -4.10 -3.67
N ALA A 138 -27.11 -3.61 -2.74
CA ALA A 138 -27.23 -4.03 -1.35
C ALA A 138 -28.50 -3.45 -0.75
N THR A 139 -29.26 -4.32 -0.10
CA THR A 139 -30.39 -3.92 0.74
C THR A 139 -29.91 -3.88 2.18
N GLY A 140 -29.58 -2.70 2.71
CA GLY A 140 -29.09 -2.56 4.09
C GLY A 140 -28.51 -1.20 4.40
N GLU A 141 -27.98 -1.05 5.61
CA GLU A 141 -27.42 0.21 6.13
C GLU A 141 -26.07 0.62 5.51
N GLY A 142 -25.56 -0.14 4.53
CA GLY A 142 -24.23 0.06 3.94
C GLY A 142 -23.11 -0.55 4.78
N PRO A 143 -21.85 -0.47 4.31
CA PRO A 143 -20.72 -1.09 4.98
C PRO A 143 -20.32 -0.34 6.25
N ARG A 144 -19.85 -1.06 7.26
CA ARG A 144 -19.16 -0.46 8.40
C ARG A 144 -17.82 0.12 7.96
N LEU A 145 -17.62 1.42 8.16
CA LEU A 145 -16.35 2.08 7.84
C LEU A 145 -15.30 1.80 8.92
N LEU A 146 -14.05 1.59 8.49
CA LEU A 146 -12.90 1.37 9.35
C LEU A 146 -11.73 2.26 8.90
N GLY A 147 -11.44 3.30 9.66
CA GLY A 147 -10.38 4.28 9.40
C GLY A 147 -10.89 5.72 9.45
N ASP A 148 -10.01 6.66 9.07
CA ASP A 148 -10.27 8.10 9.12
C ASP A 148 -10.73 8.60 7.75
N ASP A 149 -11.95 9.11 7.64
CA ASP A 149 -12.61 9.57 6.42
C ASP A 149 -12.70 11.10 6.29
N ARG A 150 -11.95 11.85 7.10
CA ARG A 150 -11.92 13.31 7.03
C ARG A 150 -11.64 13.83 5.61
N GLU A 151 -12.30 14.92 5.24
CA GLU A 151 -12.06 15.59 3.96
C GLU A 151 -10.59 15.98 3.78
N PRO A 152 -9.99 15.74 2.60
CA PRO A 152 -8.56 15.94 2.39
C PRO A 152 -8.13 17.39 2.29
N THR A 153 -9.07 18.30 1.96
CA THR A 153 -8.82 19.72 1.72
C THR A 153 -9.86 20.58 2.41
N ASN A 154 -9.44 21.75 2.85
CA ASN A 154 -10.35 22.77 3.38
C ASN A 154 -10.94 23.64 2.26
N SER A 155 -11.93 24.48 2.61
CA SER A 155 -12.61 25.35 1.66
C SER A 155 -11.69 26.40 1.00
N ALA A 156 -10.64 26.83 1.67
CA ALA A 156 -9.66 27.75 1.08
C ALA A 156 -8.82 27.07 0.03
N GLU A 157 -8.31 25.87 0.31
CA GLU A 157 -7.59 25.04 -0.67
C GLU A 157 -8.44 24.74 -1.90
N GLN A 158 -9.71 24.35 -1.70
CA GLN A 158 -10.65 24.08 -2.80
C GLN A 158 -10.89 25.31 -3.67
N ARG A 159 -11.11 26.48 -3.08
CA ARG A 159 -11.27 27.73 -3.85
C ARG A 159 -10.05 28.11 -4.68
N HIS A 160 -8.86 27.67 -4.28
CA HIS A 160 -7.60 27.88 -5.01
C HIS A 160 -7.22 26.72 -5.92
N GLY A 161 -8.13 25.77 -6.16
CA GLY A 161 -7.93 24.65 -7.09
C GLY A 161 -7.02 23.55 -6.57
N LEU A 162 -6.82 23.43 -5.26
CA LEU A 162 -6.03 22.37 -4.63
C LEU A 162 -6.93 21.19 -4.26
N ASN A 163 -7.44 20.48 -5.27
CA ASN A 163 -8.42 19.39 -5.11
C ASN A 163 -7.89 18.01 -5.52
N LEU A 164 -6.86 17.97 -6.38
CA LEU A 164 -6.34 16.72 -6.93
C LEU A 164 -4.86 16.55 -6.56
N PRO A 165 -4.39 15.29 -6.44
CA PRO A 165 -2.99 15.03 -6.11
C PRO A 165 -2.01 15.75 -7.04
N ILE A 166 -2.28 15.77 -8.34
CA ILE A 166 -1.41 16.44 -9.32
C ILE A 166 -1.34 17.98 -9.19
N GLN A 167 -2.26 18.57 -8.46
CA GLN A 167 -2.24 20.00 -8.16
C GLN A 167 -1.45 20.32 -6.88
N ILE A 168 -1.35 19.34 -5.98
CA ILE A 168 -0.78 19.50 -4.64
C ILE A 168 0.65 18.97 -4.55
N TYR A 169 0.91 17.77 -5.03
CA TYR A 169 2.26 17.16 -4.93
C TYR A 169 3.38 17.96 -5.60
N PRO A 170 3.14 18.72 -6.69
CA PRO A 170 4.14 19.65 -7.19
C PRO A 170 4.60 20.73 -6.20
N LEU A 171 3.77 21.12 -5.23
CA LEU A 171 4.15 22.06 -4.19
C LEU A 171 5.23 21.47 -3.27
N PHE A 172 5.07 20.22 -2.85
CA PHE A 172 6.09 19.49 -2.09
C PHE A 172 7.38 19.35 -2.89
N GLU A 173 7.26 19.04 -4.18
CA GLU A 173 8.42 18.86 -5.05
C GLU A 173 9.21 20.15 -5.23
N GLN A 174 8.54 21.30 -5.37
CA GLN A 174 9.23 22.60 -5.44
C GLN A 174 9.89 22.98 -4.12
N ALA A 175 9.27 22.64 -2.98
CA ALA A 175 9.88 22.85 -1.66
C ALA A 175 11.14 21.99 -1.48
N LEU A 176 11.09 20.70 -1.91
CA LEU A 176 12.26 19.80 -1.92
C LEU A 176 13.37 20.30 -2.83
N ARG A 177 13.05 20.70 -4.06
CA ARG A 177 14.03 21.26 -5.00
C ARG A 177 14.78 22.45 -4.37
N ARG A 178 14.03 23.39 -3.75
CA ARG A 178 14.62 24.53 -3.07
C ARG A 178 15.52 24.12 -1.90
N ARG A 179 15.07 23.15 -1.10
CA ARG A 179 15.83 22.61 0.04
C ARG A 179 17.13 21.95 -0.40
N TYR A 180 17.12 21.26 -1.56
CA TYR A 180 18.33 20.64 -2.12
C TYR A 180 19.23 21.61 -2.87
N GLY A 181 18.82 22.86 -3.06
CA GLY A 181 19.62 23.89 -3.77
C GLY A 181 19.75 23.64 -5.27
N LEU A 182 18.85 22.85 -5.87
CA LEU A 182 18.91 22.47 -7.28
C LEU A 182 18.23 23.50 -8.18
N ASP A 183 18.82 23.77 -9.33
CA ASP A 183 18.12 24.46 -10.40
C ASP A 183 17.07 23.55 -11.07
N PRO A 184 16.15 24.10 -11.90
CA PRO A 184 15.09 23.29 -12.52
C PRO A 184 15.56 22.18 -13.45
N ALA A 185 16.73 22.36 -14.12
CA ALA A 185 17.27 21.38 -15.05
C ALA A 185 17.97 20.23 -14.31
N GLU A 186 18.78 20.58 -13.30
CA GLU A 186 19.42 19.62 -12.38
C GLU A 186 18.37 18.77 -11.66
N HIS A 187 17.32 19.41 -11.16
CA HIS A 187 16.23 18.72 -10.47
C HIS A 187 15.51 17.74 -11.39
N ARG A 188 15.19 18.14 -12.62
CA ARG A 188 14.55 17.25 -13.60
C ARG A 188 15.42 16.02 -13.89
N ARG A 189 16.71 16.21 -14.09
CA ARG A 189 17.66 15.11 -14.31
C ARG A 189 17.68 14.18 -13.10
N MET A 190 17.79 14.73 -11.90
CA MET A 190 17.77 13.95 -10.65
C MET A 190 16.48 13.13 -10.51
N LEU A 191 15.30 13.69 -10.83
CA LEU A 191 14.04 12.94 -10.81
C LEU A 191 14.02 11.80 -11.82
N GLY A 192 14.59 12.00 -13.02
CA GLY A 192 14.74 10.94 -14.01
C GLY A 192 15.62 9.80 -13.55
N GLU A 193 16.79 10.09 -13.01
CA GLU A 193 17.73 9.12 -12.45
C GLU A 193 17.10 8.38 -11.25
N PHE A 194 16.40 9.11 -10.39
CA PHE A 194 15.72 8.55 -9.23
C PHE A 194 14.64 7.53 -9.64
N TYR A 195 13.78 7.88 -10.60
CA TYR A 195 12.71 6.98 -11.04
C TYR A 195 13.18 5.88 -12.00
N ALA A 196 14.33 6.02 -12.65
CA ALA A 196 14.95 4.93 -13.40
C ALA A 196 15.30 3.73 -12.49
N ARG A 197 15.69 3.98 -11.23
CA ARG A 197 15.90 2.91 -10.22
C ARG A 197 14.60 2.16 -9.90
N PHE A 198 13.46 2.84 -9.87
CA PHE A 198 12.14 2.21 -9.69
C PHE A 198 11.74 1.39 -10.91
N ASN A 199 11.94 1.95 -12.11
CA ASN A 199 11.67 1.24 -13.35
C ASN A 199 12.49 -0.05 -13.47
N ALA A 200 13.77 -0.02 -13.11
CA ALA A 200 14.63 -1.21 -13.14
C ALA A 200 14.04 -2.36 -12.29
N VAL A 201 13.52 -2.07 -11.09
CA VAL A 201 12.83 -3.09 -10.26
C VAL A 201 11.55 -3.59 -10.95
N ALA A 202 10.78 -2.70 -11.57
CA ALA A 202 9.53 -3.09 -12.25
C ALA A 202 9.77 -3.97 -13.49
N VAL A 203 10.87 -3.76 -14.23
CA VAL A 203 11.25 -4.58 -15.39
C VAL A 203 11.37 -6.05 -14.99
N ASP A 204 11.96 -6.33 -13.84
CA ASP A 204 12.18 -7.69 -13.34
C ASP A 204 10.96 -8.26 -12.58
N ASN A 205 10.02 -7.41 -12.17
CA ASN A 205 8.83 -7.86 -11.44
C ASN A 205 7.73 -8.35 -12.40
N PRO A 206 7.40 -9.66 -12.43
CA PRO A 206 6.38 -10.21 -13.33
C PRO A 206 4.98 -9.66 -13.05
N ARG A 207 4.74 -9.12 -11.86
CA ARG A 207 3.46 -8.54 -11.45
C ARG A 207 3.33 -7.06 -11.78
N ALA A 208 4.45 -6.36 -12.13
CA ALA A 208 4.39 -4.95 -12.51
C ALA A 208 3.61 -4.74 -13.80
N TRP A 209 2.76 -3.71 -13.83
CA TRP A 209 1.90 -3.39 -14.98
C TRP A 209 2.68 -2.95 -16.20
N ARG A 210 3.70 -2.12 -15.99
CA ARG A 210 4.64 -1.65 -17.03
C ARG A 210 6.03 -2.21 -16.77
N ARG A 211 6.53 -2.97 -17.73
CA ARG A 211 7.83 -3.65 -17.64
C ARG A 211 8.80 -3.22 -18.74
N ASP A 212 8.46 -2.17 -19.52
CA ASP A 212 9.36 -1.62 -20.52
C ASP A 212 10.53 -0.93 -19.82
N PRO A 213 11.79 -1.21 -20.21
CA PRO A 213 12.94 -0.50 -19.66
C PRO A 213 12.94 0.95 -20.15
N LEU A 214 13.10 1.89 -19.22
CA LEU A 214 13.13 3.32 -19.47
C LEU A 214 14.44 3.91 -18.93
N SER A 215 15.11 4.70 -19.75
CA SER A 215 16.26 5.50 -19.30
C SER A 215 15.82 6.67 -18.42
N ALA A 216 16.75 7.27 -17.69
CA ALA A 216 16.50 8.49 -16.93
C ALA A 216 15.99 9.62 -17.84
N ALA A 217 16.49 9.73 -19.07
CA ALA A 217 16.03 10.71 -20.05
C ALA A 217 14.59 10.42 -20.53
N ASP A 218 14.24 9.15 -20.81
CA ASP A 218 12.87 8.78 -21.18
C ASP A 218 11.86 9.18 -20.11
N ILE A 219 12.26 9.13 -18.83
CA ILE A 219 11.43 9.49 -17.69
C ILE A 219 11.37 11.01 -17.50
N ALA A 220 12.51 11.70 -17.59
CA ALA A 220 12.61 13.12 -17.31
C ALA A 220 12.11 14.01 -18.45
N GLU A 221 12.35 13.61 -19.70
CA GLU A 221 12.11 14.47 -20.86
C GLU A 221 10.68 14.31 -21.40
N ARG A 222 10.16 15.43 -21.92
CA ARG A 222 8.85 15.46 -22.57
C ARG A 222 8.92 14.82 -23.95
N SER A 223 7.97 13.94 -24.22
CA SER A 223 7.80 13.32 -25.54
C SER A 223 6.32 13.07 -25.83
N PRO A 224 5.93 12.68 -27.06
CA PRO A 224 4.54 12.29 -27.37
C PRO A 224 4.03 11.16 -26.45
N LYS A 225 4.90 10.27 -25.96
CA LYS A 225 4.55 9.18 -25.04
C LYS A 225 4.67 9.59 -23.57
N ASN A 226 5.43 10.65 -23.26
CA ASN A 226 5.71 11.14 -21.92
C ASN A 226 5.38 12.64 -21.78
N ARG A 227 4.10 12.98 -21.87
CA ARG A 227 3.66 14.38 -21.73
C ARG A 227 3.86 14.90 -20.30
N MET A 228 4.00 16.21 -20.14
CA MET A 228 3.89 16.86 -18.83
C MET A 228 2.46 16.67 -18.30
N VAL A 229 2.32 16.28 -17.03
CA VAL A 229 1.03 16.16 -16.34
C VAL A 229 0.82 17.34 -15.39
N GLY A 230 1.80 17.63 -14.53
CA GLY A 230 1.85 18.78 -13.65
C GLY A 230 3.30 19.07 -13.30
N ALA A 231 3.84 20.22 -13.72
CA ALA A 231 5.26 20.52 -13.54
C ALA A 231 5.73 20.36 -12.07
N PRO A 232 6.85 19.64 -11.80
CA PRO A 232 7.83 19.14 -12.77
C PRO A 232 7.54 17.73 -13.33
N TYR A 233 6.42 17.10 -13.01
CA TYR A 233 6.15 15.69 -13.28
C TYR A 233 5.69 15.41 -14.70
N THR A 234 6.43 14.56 -15.38
CA THR A 234 6.01 13.90 -16.62
C THR A 234 5.08 12.73 -16.31
N LYS A 235 4.43 12.17 -17.32
CA LYS A 235 3.53 10.99 -17.17
C LYS A 235 4.24 9.81 -16.50
N HIS A 236 5.52 9.58 -16.79
CA HIS A 236 6.30 8.46 -16.23
C HIS A 236 6.70 8.65 -14.75
N MET A 237 6.44 9.82 -14.17
CA MET A 237 6.65 10.13 -12.75
C MET A 237 5.38 10.06 -11.91
N ASN A 238 4.24 9.73 -12.52
CA ASN A 238 2.96 9.68 -11.82
C ASN A 238 2.48 8.24 -11.65
N ALA A 239 1.73 7.99 -10.58
CA ALA A 239 1.08 6.72 -10.36
C ALA A 239 0.24 6.29 -11.58
N LEU A 240 0.41 5.07 -12.03
CA LEU A 240 -0.34 4.48 -13.12
C LEU A 240 -1.63 3.87 -12.57
N ILE A 241 -2.71 4.66 -12.56
CA ILE A 241 -3.99 4.24 -11.99
C ILE A 241 -4.83 3.36 -12.93
N ALA A 242 -4.60 3.46 -14.25
CA ALA A 242 -5.32 2.65 -15.25
C ALA A 242 -4.77 1.23 -15.31
N VAL A 243 -5.05 0.45 -14.26
CA VAL A 243 -4.61 -0.92 -14.07
C VAL A 243 -5.78 -1.81 -13.64
N ASP A 244 -5.67 -3.10 -13.89
CA ASP A 244 -6.54 -4.15 -13.36
C ASP A 244 -5.68 -5.00 -12.43
N GLN A 245 -5.62 -4.59 -11.16
CA GLN A 245 -4.78 -5.23 -10.15
C GLN A 245 -5.52 -5.39 -8.83
N ALA A 246 -5.27 -6.52 -8.16
CA ALA A 246 -5.78 -6.78 -6.82
C ALA A 246 -4.74 -7.52 -5.99
N ALA A 247 -4.76 -7.29 -4.68
CA ALA A 247 -3.97 -8.06 -3.73
C ALA A 247 -4.74 -8.31 -2.44
N ALA A 248 -4.41 -9.43 -1.79
CA ALA A 248 -5.00 -9.81 -0.53
C ALA A 248 -3.97 -10.45 0.39
N LEU A 249 -4.21 -10.34 1.69
CA LEU A 249 -3.38 -10.88 2.77
C LEU A 249 -4.26 -11.68 3.73
N VAL A 250 -3.79 -12.87 4.12
CA VAL A 250 -4.33 -13.63 5.24
C VAL A 250 -3.40 -13.49 6.42
N MET A 251 -3.93 -13.02 7.54
CA MET A 251 -3.20 -12.92 8.80
C MET A 251 -3.95 -13.65 9.90
N MET A 252 -3.23 -14.30 10.80
CA MET A 252 -3.83 -15.04 11.90
C MET A 252 -2.92 -15.08 13.14
N SER A 253 -3.43 -15.66 14.25
CA SER A 253 -2.61 -15.98 15.40
C SER A 253 -1.71 -17.17 15.11
N VAL A 254 -0.53 -17.21 15.70
CA VAL A 254 0.39 -18.37 15.61
C VAL A 254 -0.32 -19.66 16.06
N ALA A 255 -1.15 -19.60 17.11
CA ALA A 255 -1.95 -20.74 17.54
C ALA A 255 -2.89 -21.24 16.44
N LYS A 256 -3.55 -20.33 15.73
CA LYS A 256 -4.45 -20.69 14.61
C LYS A 256 -3.67 -21.28 13.43
N ALA A 257 -2.53 -20.69 13.07
CA ALA A 257 -1.68 -21.19 12.00
C ALA A 257 -1.19 -22.61 12.27
N ARG A 258 -0.76 -22.88 13.51
CA ARG A 258 -0.37 -24.23 13.96
C ARG A 258 -1.54 -25.23 13.91
N ARG A 259 -2.72 -24.84 14.40
CA ARG A 259 -3.92 -25.71 14.37
C ARG A 259 -4.33 -26.10 12.94
N LEU A 260 -4.13 -25.21 11.98
CA LEU A 260 -4.42 -25.46 10.57
C LEU A 260 -3.30 -26.24 9.85
N GLY A 261 -2.16 -26.44 10.48
CA GLY A 261 -1.00 -27.12 9.89
C GLY A 261 -0.28 -26.29 8.83
N ILE A 262 -0.37 -24.95 8.90
CA ILE A 262 0.35 -24.09 7.96
C ILE A 262 1.85 -24.15 8.29
N ASP A 263 2.64 -24.46 7.25
CA ASP A 263 4.08 -24.57 7.35
C ASP A 263 4.71 -23.26 7.88
N PRO A 264 5.49 -23.31 8.99
CA PRO A 264 6.19 -22.13 9.54
C PRO A 264 7.12 -21.43 8.54
N GLU A 265 7.61 -22.10 7.51
CA GLU A 265 8.42 -21.48 6.45
C GLU A 265 7.62 -20.45 5.63
N ARG A 266 6.29 -20.53 5.64
CA ARG A 266 5.41 -19.54 5.00
C ARG A 266 5.12 -18.31 5.86
N TRP A 267 5.47 -18.34 7.15
CA TRP A 267 5.10 -17.33 8.11
C TRP A 267 6.00 -16.09 7.98
N VAL A 268 5.37 -14.92 7.94
CA VAL A 268 6.07 -13.63 8.01
C VAL A 268 5.44 -12.83 9.15
N TYR A 269 6.27 -12.38 10.07
CA TYR A 269 5.82 -11.68 11.26
C TYR A 269 5.83 -10.17 11.03
N PRO A 270 4.76 -9.44 11.33
CA PRO A 270 4.87 -8.03 11.60
C PRO A 270 5.71 -7.85 12.87
N LEU A 271 6.79 -7.07 12.78
CA LEU A 271 7.71 -6.83 13.90
C LEU A 271 7.35 -5.59 14.68
N ALA A 272 6.90 -4.55 13.95
CA ALA A 272 6.45 -3.29 14.49
C ALA A 272 5.58 -2.58 13.46
N ALA A 273 4.69 -1.71 13.93
CA ALA A 273 3.96 -0.78 13.07
C ALA A 273 3.83 0.58 13.77
N ALA A 274 3.66 1.63 12.97
CA ALA A 274 3.40 2.97 13.45
C ALA A 274 2.50 3.72 12.48
N ASN A 275 1.59 4.52 13.03
CA ASN A 275 0.69 5.39 12.27
C ASN A 275 0.87 6.84 12.74
N GLY A 276 0.73 7.80 11.82
CA GLY A 276 0.85 9.20 12.15
C GLY A 276 0.15 10.10 11.13
N HIS A 277 -0.11 11.33 11.55
CA HIS A 277 -0.69 12.36 10.70
C HIS A 277 0.21 13.61 10.74
N ASP A 278 0.54 14.14 9.56
CA ASP A 278 1.02 15.51 9.45
C ASP A 278 -0.16 16.48 9.64
N HIS A 279 0.08 17.78 9.77
CA HIS A 279 -1.00 18.76 9.71
C HIS A 279 -1.89 18.43 8.52
N TRP A 280 -3.18 18.24 8.78
CA TRP A 280 -4.10 17.62 7.84
C TRP A 280 -4.18 18.38 6.53
N PHE A 281 -4.38 19.68 6.61
CA PHE A 281 -4.47 20.55 5.44
C PHE A 281 -3.09 21.06 5.03
N VAL A 282 -2.76 20.96 3.76
CA VAL A 282 -1.45 21.32 3.21
C VAL A 282 -1.14 22.80 3.42
N SER A 283 -2.15 23.66 3.29
CA SER A 283 -2.03 25.12 3.51
C SER A 283 -1.66 25.54 4.94
N GLN A 284 -1.76 24.62 5.90
CA GLN A 284 -1.44 24.85 7.31
C GLN A 284 -0.03 24.38 7.71
N ARG A 285 0.72 23.79 6.77
CA ARG A 285 2.06 23.26 7.04
C ARG A 285 3.11 24.34 6.92
N ALA A 286 3.97 24.45 7.93
CA ALA A 286 5.06 25.43 7.94
C ALA A 286 6.17 25.09 6.93
N ASP A 287 6.42 23.80 6.67
CA ASP A 287 7.44 23.31 5.74
C ASP A 287 6.87 22.17 4.88
N LEU A 288 6.76 22.40 3.59
CA LEU A 288 6.26 21.42 2.61
C LEU A 288 7.34 20.41 2.15
N SER A 289 8.58 20.57 2.57
CA SER A 289 9.68 19.66 2.21
C SER A 289 9.92 18.56 3.25
N ARG A 290 9.18 18.53 4.36
CA ARG A 290 9.38 17.61 5.49
C ARG A 290 8.07 16.96 5.92
N SER A 291 8.19 15.79 6.53
CA SER A 291 7.09 15.10 7.21
C SER A 291 7.51 14.70 8.62
N PRO A 292 7.19 15.51 9.62
CA PRO A 292 7.42 15.16 11.04
C PRO A 292 6.74 13.83 11.43
N ALA A 293 5.57 13.55 10.88
CA ALA A 293 4.84 12.33 11.17
C ALA A 293 5.61 11.08 10.70
N ILE A 294 6.22 11.08 9.50
CA ILE A 294 7.04 9.95 9.04
C ILE A 294 8.28 9.80 9.93
N THR A 295 8.92 10.90 10.34
CA THR A 295 10.06 10.85 11.27
C THR A 295 9.66 10.18 12.58
N ALA A 296 8.58 10.62 13.22
CA ALA A 296 8.08 10.03 14.47
C ALA A 296 7.70 8.54 14.30
N CYS A 297 7.07 8.17 13.17
CA CYS A 297 6.78 6.77 12.85
C CYS A 297 8.07 5.93 12.73
N GLY A 298 9.11 6.45 12.06
CA GLY A 298 10.41 5.78 11.91
C GLY A 298 11.10 5.57 13.26
N GLU A 299 11.11 6.59 14.11
CA GLU A 299 11.64 6.53 15.48
C GLU A 299 10.89 5.51 16.33
N ARG A 300 9.55 5.47 16.20
CA ARG A 300 8.71 4.49 16.90
C ARG A 300 9.02 3.05 16.45
N LEU A 301 9.15 2.81 15.13
CA LEU A 301 9.53 1.49 14.62
C LEU A 301 10.89 1.05 15.16
N ALA A 302 11.89 1.94 15.15
CA ALA A 302 13.22 1.63 15.68
C ALA A 302 13.20 1.32 17.19
N ALA A 303 12.48 2.14 17.97
CA ALA A 303 12.32 1.92 19.41
C ALA A 303 11.58 0.63 19.74
N THR A 304 10.59 0.23 18.92
CA THR A 304 9.79 -0.98 19.12
C THR A 304 10.54 -2.24 18.73
N SER A 305 11.20 -2.24 17.57
CA SER A 305 11.87 -3.40 16.98
C SER A 305 13.33 -3.57 17.43
N GLY A 306 13.97 -2.49 17.85
CA GLY A 306 15.41 -2.44 18.09
C GLY A 306 16.25 -2.36 16.80
N LEU A 307 15.62 -2.18 15.63
CA LEU A 307 16.29 -2.13 14.31
C LEU A 307 16.34 -0.69 13.80
N GLY A 308 17.55 -0.21 13.54
CA GLY A 308 17.73 1.04 12.78
C GLY A 308 17.46 0.86 11.28
N ILE A 309 17.23 1.95 10.57
CA ILE A 309 16.89 1.91 9.13
C ILE A 309 17.97 1.21 8.29
N ASP A 310 19.24 1.31 8.67
CA ASP A 310 20.37 0.70 7.95
C ASP A 310 20.42 -0.83 8.10
N ALA A 311 19.72 -1.37 9.12
CA ALA A 311 19.63 -2.81 9.37
C ALA A 311 18.42 -3.46 8.65
N ILE A 312 17.65 -2.70 7.89
CA ILE A 312 16.49 -3.20 7.14
C ILE A 312 16.92 -3.53 5.71
N ASP A 313 16.71 -4.76 5.27
CA ASP A 313 17.21 -5.25 3.97
C ASP A 313 16.38 -4.77 2.79
N HIS A 314 15.06 -4.75 2.93
CA HIS A 314 14.12 -4.47 1.85
C HIS A 314 13.23 -3.28 2.19
N LEU A 315 13.08 -2.38 1.23
CA LEU A 315 12.29 -1.15 1.39
C LEU A 315 11.22 -1.07 0.31
N ASP A 316 10.00 -0.65 0.69
CA ASP A 316 9.00 -0.16 -0.25
C ASP A 316 8.42 1.15 0.27
N LEU A 317 8.93 2.27 -0.23
CA LEU A 317 8.46 3.59 0.10
C LEU A 317 7.35 3.99 -0.88
N TYR A 318 6.22 4.44 -0.33
CA TYR A 318 5.04 4.78 -1.12
C TYR A 318 5.33 5.86 -2.16
N SER A 319 5.15 5.53 -3.44
CA SER A 319 5.69 6.29 -4.58
C SER A 319 4.60 6.82 -5.50
N CYS A 320 3.51 7.38 -4.94
CA CYS A 320 2.47 8.02 -5.77
C CYS A 320 3.04 9.19 -6.59
N PHE A 321 4.02 9.90 -6.05
CA PHE A 321 4.82 10.95 -6.69
C PHE A 321 6.27 10.90 -6.19
N PRO A 322 7.25 11.42 -6.94
CA PRO A 322 8.64 11.46 -6.49
C PRO A 322 8.83 12.16 -5.14
N SER A 323 8.12 13.26 -4.90
CA SER A 323 8.19 13.98 -3.62
C SER A 323 7.79 13.13 -2.41
N ALA A 324 6.81 12.25 -2.54
CA ALA A 324 6.40 11.37 -1.44
C ALA A 324 7.56 10.46 -1.02
N VAL A 325 8.25 9.86 -1.99
CA VAL A 325 9.41 8.99 -1.71
C VAL A 325 10.59 9.77 -1.13
N GLN A 326 10.89 10.96 -1.69
CA GLN A 326 11.99 11.79 -1.21
C GLN A 326 11.75 12.25 0.23
N MET A 327 10.53 12.68 0.56
CA MET A 327 10.16 13.06 1.92
C MET A 327 10.26 11.88 2.89
N ALA A 328 9.80 10.68 2.49
CA ALA A 328 9.91 9.47 3.31
C ALA A 328 11.38 9.04 3.50
N ARG A 329 12.18 9.03 2.42
CA ARG A 329 13.61 8.76 2.47
C ARG A 329 14.32 9.67 3.46
N ASP A 330 14.11 10.99 3.33
CA ASP A 330 14.76 12.00 4.18
C ASP A 330 14.29 11.91 5.64
N ALA A 331 13.00 11.69 5.86
CA ALA A 331 12.40 11.58 7.19
C ALA A 331 12.90 10.33 7.96
N LEU A 332 13.16 9.24 7.24
CA LEU A 332 13.70 7.99 7.79
C LEU A 332 15.24 7.98 7.88
N GLY A 333 15.91 9.04 7.43
CA GLY A 333 17.38 9.14 7.47
C GLY A 333 18.09 8.27 6.44
N ILE A 334 17.41 7.80 5.39
CA ILE A 334 18.02 7.01 4.33
C ILE A 334 18.86 7.92 3.44
N SER A 335 20.13 7.55 3.21
CA SER A 335 21.05 8.30 2.38
C SER A 335 20.55 8.42 0.93
N VAL A 336 20.82 9.54 0.28
CA VAL A 336 20.59 9.70 -1.18
C VAL A 336 21.46 8.75 -2.00
N HIS A 337 22.55 8.27 -1.43
CA HIS A 337 23.48 7.31 -2.02
C HIS A 337 23.24 5.87 -1.55
N ASP A 338 22.13 5.62 -0.84
CA ASP A 338 21.81 4.25 -0.39
C ASP A 338 21.71 3.31 -1.60
N PRO A 339 22.47 2.20 -1.59
CA PRO A 339 22.47 1.25 -2.69
C PRO A 339 21.18 0.44 -2.78
N ARG A 340 20.41 0.30 -1.68
CA ARG A 340 19.17 -0.46 -1.68
C ARG A 340 18.13 0.19 -2.59
N PRO A 341 17.38 -0.57 -3.37
CA PRO A 341 16.16 -0.07 -4.01
C PRO A 341 15.17 0.42 -2.95
N LEU A 342 14.58 1.60 -3.19
CA LEU A 342 13.53 2.14 -2.31
C LEU A 342 12.15 1.57 -2.61
N THR A 343 12.08 0.51 -3.41
CA THR A 343 10.87 -0.23 -3.75
C THR A 343 11.20 -1.70 -4.00
N VAL A 344 10.32 -2.61 -3.61
CA VAL A 344 10.38 -4.03 -3.98
C VAL A 344 9.44 -4.38 -5.12
N THR A 345 8.47 -3.50 -5.41
CA THR A 345 7.47 -3.70 -6.47
C THR A 345 7.86 -3.06 -7.80
N GLY A 346 8.60 -1.95 -7.76
CA GLY A 346 8.85 -1.03 -8.88
C GLY A 346 8.08 0.28 -8.77
N GLY A 347 7.29 0.47 -7.71
CA GLY A 347 6.56 1.70 -7.39
C GLY A 347 5.30 1.92 -8.23
N LEU A 348 4.45 2.85 -7.77
CA LEU A 348 3.13 3.09 -8.35
C LEU A 348 3.18 3.53 -9.83
N ALA A 349 4.29 4.12 -10.30
CA ALA A 349 4.41 4.58 -11.69
C ALA A 349 4.62 3.43 -12.69
N TYR A 350 5.13 2.29 -12.23
CA TYR A 350 5.48 1.16 -13.10
C TYR A 350 4.83 -0.15 -12.65
N HIS A 351 4.90 -0.48 -11.36
CA HIS A 351 4.13 -1.62 -10.83
C HIS A 351 2.64 -1.42 -11.11
N GLY A 352 2.16 -0.22 -10.90
CA GLY A 352 0.76 0.16 -10.94
C GLY A 352 0.28 0.66 -9.60
N GLY A 353 -0.72 1.53 -9.63
CA GLY A 353 -1.36 2.13 -8.46
C GLY A 353 -2.84 1.75 -8.41
N PRO A 354 -3.21 0.52 -7.98
CA PRO A 354 -4.59 0.07 -7.93
C PRO A 354 -5.35 0.74 -6.78
N GLY A 355 -5.70 2.02 -6.98
CA GLY A 355 -6.45 2.81 -6.01
C GLY A 355 -5.78 2.85 -4.63
N ASN A 356 -6.48 2.36 -3.62
CA ASN A 356 -6.02 2.35 -2.24
C ASN A 356 -5.20 1.10 -1.86
N ASN A 357 -5.00 0.15 -2.81
CA ASN A 357 -4.50 -1.19 -2.49
C ASN A 357 -3.01 -1.43 -2.78
N TYR A 358 -2.23 -0.42 -3.14
CA TYR A 358 -0.81 -0.61 -3.47
C TYR A 358 0.02 -1.20 -2.31
N CYS A 359 -0.20 -0.74 -1.06
CA CYS A 359 0.55 -1.25 0.09
C CYS A 359 0.37 -2.77 0.28
N THR A 360 -0.79 -3.32 -0.05
CA THR A 360 -1.02 -4.78 0.04
C THR A 360 -0.13 -5.55 -0.93
N HIS A 361 0.10 -5.02 -2.15
CA HIS A 361 1.08 -5.56 -3.09
C HIS A 361 2.51 -5.46 -2.56
N ALA A 362 2.88 -4.33 -1.98
CA ALA A 362 4.20 -4.12 -1.39
C ALA A 362 4.47 -5.12 -0.25
N ILE A 363 3.50 -5.31 0.65
CA ILE A 363 3.60 -6.28 1.74
C ILE A 363 3.74 -7.72 1.19
N ALA A 364 2.97 -8.07 0.16
CA ALA A 364 3.06 -9.39 -0.48
C ALA A 364 4.46 -9.63 -1.09
N GLU A 365 5.07 -8.62 -1.72
CA GLU A 365 6.45 -8.73 -2.24
C GLU A 365 7.49 -8.81 -1.11
N ILE A 366 7.33 -8.06 -0.03
CA ILE A 366 8.17 -8.20 1.18
C ILE A 366 8.05 -9.62 1.75
N MET A 367 6.83 -10.17 1.84
CA MET A 367 6.62 -11.55 2.30
C MET A 367 7.38 -12.56 1.42
N ASN A 368 7.34 -12.40 0.10
CA ASN A 368 8.06 -13.27 -0.83
C ASN A 368 9.58 -13.23 -0.59
N ARG A 369 10.15 -12.04 -0.39
CA ARG A 369 11.59 -11.86 -0.13
C ARG A 369 12.00 -12.48 1.22
N ILE A 370 11.24 -12.23 2.27
CA ILE A 370 11.50 -12.81 3.60
C ILE A 370 11.34 -14.33 3.59
N ARG A 371 10.42 -14.88 2.81
CA ARG A 371 10.29 -16.34 2.64
C ARG A 371 11.46 -16.95 1.88
N ALA A 372 12.02 -16.21 0.92
CA ALA A 372 13.23 -16.64 0.19
C ALA A 372 14.49 -16.59 1.04
N ASP A 373 14.58 -15.61 1.94
CA ASP A 373 15.65 -15.51 2.95
C ASP A 373 15.06 -15.02 4.28
N ARG A 374 14.83 -15.95 5.19
CA ARG A 374 14.20 -15.71 6.50
C ARG A 374 15.04 -14.90 7.48
N SER A 375 16.29 -14.63 7.14
CA SER A 375 17.17 -13.76 7.94
C SER A 375 16.93 -12.27 7.66
N THR A 376 16.25 -11.95 6.55
CA THR A 376 16.02 -10.57 6.09
C THR A 376 14.80 -9.93 6.73
N THR A 377 14.78 -8.61 6.69
CA THR A 377 13.70 -7.75 7.15
C THR A 377 13.22 -6.81 6.04
N GLY A 378 11.99 -6.34 6.16
CA GLY A 378 11.43 -5.43 5.16
C GLY A 378 10.54 -4.36 5.77
N LEU A 379 10.61 -3.15 5.22
CA LEU A 379 9.79 -2.00 5.60
C LEU A 379 8.86 -1.61 4.45
N VAL A 380 7.59 -1.41 4.80
CA VAL A 380 6.59 -0.83 3.88
C VAL A 380 6.09 0.48 4.48
N SER A 381 6.07 1.55 3.68
CA SER A 381 5.39 2.78 4.02
C SER A 381 4.14 2.98 3.18
N GLY A 382 3.11 3.57 3.77
CA GLY A 382 1.87 3.93 3.11
C GLY A 382 1.54 5.40 3.32
N VAL A 383 0.98 6.04 2.29
CA VAL A 383 0.57 7.44 2.33
C VAL A 383 -0.88 7.57 1.91
N GLY A 384 -1.67 8.30 2.70
CA GLY A 384 -3.03 8.67 2.36
C GLY A 384 -3.16 10.17 2.15
N TRP A 385 -4.01 10.53 1.19
CA TRP A 385 -4.28 11.88 0.76
C TRP A 385 -2.99 12.64 0.34
N TYR A 386 -2.78 13.84 0.85
CA TYR A 386 -1.72 14.77 0.44
C TYR A 386 -0.57 14.76 1.46
N MET A 387 0.08 13.61 1.64
CA MET A 387 1.05 13.39 2.72
C MET A 387 0.42 13.69 4.10
N SER A 388 -0.86 13.34 4.29
CA SER A 388 -1.59 13.65 5.52
C SER A 388 -1.67 12.46 6.47
N LYS A 389 -1.86 11.26 5.92
CA LYS A 389 -1.91 9.99 6.67
C LYS A 389 -0.68 9.14 6.34
N HIS A 390 -0.02 8.62 7.36
CA HIS A 390 1.14 7.76 7.20
C HIS A 390 0.97 6.48 8.00
N SER A 391 1.36 5.35 7.40
CA SER A 391 1.41 4.05 8.07
C SER A 391 2.69 3.35 7.65
N LEU A 392 3.48 2.94 8.62
CA LEU A 392 4.73 2.22 8.42
C LEU A 392 4.64 0.85 9.10
N GLY A 393 5.18 -0.18 8.46
CA GLY A 393 5.27 -1.53 9.02
C GLY A 393 6.58 -2.19 8.72
N LEU A 394 7.11 -2.88 9.71
CA LEU A 394 8.33 -3.66 9.65
C LEU A 394 7.99 -5.14 9.74
N TYR A 395 8.62 -5.95 8.91
CA TYR A 395 8.36 -7.38 8.74
C TYR A 395 9.64 -8.19 8.83
N GLY A 396 9.53 -9.45 9.29
CA GLY A 396 10.65 -10.37 9.37
C GLY A 396 10.25 -11.84 9.40
N GLY A 397 11.23 -12.72 9.19
CA GLY A 397 11.02 -14.17 9.20
C GLY A 397 10.96 -14.80 10.61
N ARG A 398 11.20 -14.02 11.67
CA ARG A 398 11.15 -14.45 13.06
C ARG A 398 10.18 -13.57 13.84
N PRO A 399 9.57 -14.08 14.94
CA PRO A 399 8.66 -13.29 15.77
C PRO A 399 9.39 -12.10 16.43
N PRO A 400 8.67 -11.01 16.71
CA PRO A 400 9.25 -9.88 17.44
C PRO A 400 9.71 -10.30 18.84
N VAL A 401 10.86 -9.77 19.27
CA VAL A 401 11.42 -10.05 20.59
C VAL A 401 10.48 -9.49 21.66
N GLY A 402 10.05 -10.34 22.57
CA GLY A 402 9.09 -9.98 23.62
C GLY A 402 7.63 -9.94 23.17
N GLY A 403 7.32 -10.44 21.96
CA GLY A 403 5.99 -10.45 21.36
C GLY A 403 5.61 -9.13 20.69
N TRP A 404 4.43 -9.11 20.09
CA TRP A 404 3.87 -7.91 19.45
C TRP A 404 3.62 -6.81 20.49
N ARG A 405 4.04 -5.61 20.18
CA ARG A 405 3.75 -4.42 21.00
C ARG A 405 2.69 -3.58 20.27
N PRO A 406 1.55 -3.27 20.94
CA PRO A 406 0.48 -2.51 20.36
C PRO A 406 0.94 -1.16 19.79
N ILE A 407 0.29 -0.76 18.72
CA ILE A 407 0.41 0.59 18.20
C ILE A 407 -0.29 1.48 19.21
N ASP A 408 0.42 2.45 19.78
CA ASP A 408 -0.23 3.39 20.69
C ASP A 408 -1.33 4.14 19.93
N PRO A 409 -2.52 4.33 20.55
CA PRO A 409 -3.66 4.97 19.92
C PRO A 409 -3.39 6.43 19.53
#